data_994051f75d9b885951011c3be92551fd
#
_entry.id   994051f75d9b885951011c3be92551fd
#
_cell.length_a   1.000
_cell.length_b   1.000
_cell.length_c   1.000
_cell.angle_alpha   90.00
_cell.angle_beta   90.00
_cell.angle_gamma   90.00
#
_symmetry.space_group_name_H-M   'P 1'
#
loop_
_entity.id
_entity.type
_entity.pdbx_description
1 polymer ?
#
loop_
_entity_poly.entity_id
_entity_poly.type
_entity_poly.pdbx_seq_one_letter_code
_entity_poly.pdbx_strand_id
1 'polypeptide(L)'
;FSMSDISVLKKEGLKGSAWNFLNMAVNQTRNFIVSLVLARLLMPSDFGLISMALVLNTILDSIVDFGLGNAVIRKEKITETELSTVFWINILLGGFCTLTVFLSAPLFEYFFEMPQLGNIVRITSFSFLISSFGTLQTALFQKKLNFKAPFIAKLISGLISGIGGIILALLDFGVWALVFSNTAGWLFNSTILWIISSWHPKMLFQPSQVKELWNFGWKMTLTTIINRVFRQLDTFIIGKLYSAASLGLFNRAKSLNNLVIECSFSAIRSTMLPTFSKLQNDVELLRNSIIKLIHVISFLTFLFAGLMYMCADDLIIILYGNKWEGAIEIFKILGLFSITICLPV
;
A
#
# COMPACT_ATOMS: atom_id res chain seq x y z
N PHE A 1 -4.47 8.86 -36.16
CA PHE A 1 -4.29 7.51 -35.61
C PHE A 1 -4.88 6.51 -36.57
N SER A 2 -4.05 5.59 -37.08
CA SER A 2 -4.55 4.53 -37.97
C SER A 2 -5.28 3.45 -37.14
N MET A 3 -6.20 2.69 -37.77
CA MET A 3 -6.87 1.55 -37.10
C MET A 3 -5.88 0.50 -36.59
N SER A 4 -4.70 0.38 -37.19
CA SER A 4 -3.58 -0.45 -36.75
C SER A 4 -3.01 0.03 -35.41
N ASP A 5 -2.86 1.34 -35.22
CA ASP A 5 -2.32 1.93 -33.97
C ASP A 5 -3.25 1.70 -32.79
N ILE A 6 -4.57 1.81 -33.02
CA ILE A 6 -5.60 1.54 -31.99
C ILE A 6 -5.59 0.06 -31.59
N SER A 7 -5.40 -0.86 -32.53
CA SER A 7 -5.33 -2.30 -32.23
C SER A 7 -4.09 -2.67 -31.42
N VAL A 8 -2.95 -2.06 -31.71
CA VAL A 8 -1.68 -2.25 -30.97
C VAL A 8 -1.82 -1.69 -29.54
N LEU A 9 -2.32 -0.46 -29.38
CA LEU A 9 -2.56 0.15 -28.06
C LEU A 9 -3.55 -0.67 -27.21
N LYS A 10 -4.60 -1.23 -27.83
CA LYS A 10 -5.56 -2.10 -27.14
C LYS A 10 -4.91 -3.41 -26.68
N LYS A 11 -4.04 -4.01 -27.49
CA LYS A 11 -3.30 -5.23 -27.16
C LYS A 11 -2.27 -5.00 -26.06
N GLU A 12 -1.55 -3.87 -26.08
CA GLU A 12 -0.61 -3.47 -25.03
C GLU A 12 -1.31 -3.11 -23.75
N GLY A 13 -2.43 -2.41 -23.80
CA GLY A 13 -3.28 -2.11 -22.64
C GLY A 13 -3.84 -3.36 -21.97
N LEU A 14 -4.30 -4.35 -22.75
CA LEU A 14 -4.76 -5.66 -22.24
C LEU A 14 -3.62 -6.45 -21.59
N LYS A 15 -2.44 -6.48 -22.21
CA LYS A 15 -1.25 -7.09 -21.60
C LYS A 15 -0.84 -6.38 -20.31
N GLY A 16 -0.87 -5.06 -20.30
CA GLY A 16 -0.57 -4.26 -19.11
C GLY A 16 -1.55 -4.53 -17.97
N SER A 17 -2.84 -4.64 -18.27
CA SER A 17 -3.88 -4.97 -17.28
C SER A 17 -3.70 -6.39 -16.72
N ALA A 18 -3.38 -7.38 -17.57
CA ALA A 18 -3.09 -8.74 -17.14
C ALA A 18 -1.85 -8.82 -16.24
N TRP A 19 -0.78 -8.08 -16.59
CA TRP A 19 0.41 -7.96 -15.74
C TRP A 19 0.12 -7.27 -14.39
N ASN A 20 -0.72 -6.24 -14.38
CA ASN A 20 -1.14 -5.59 -13.14
C ASN A 20 -1.94 -6.52 -12.23
N PHE A 21 -2.86 -7.29 -12.80
CA PHE A 21 -3.63 -8.28 -12.05
C PHE A 21 -2.74 -9.38 -11.47
N LEU A 22 -1.85 -9.93 -12.30
CA LEU A 22 -0.87 -10.93 -11.87
C LEU A 22 0.05 -10.38 -10.76
N ASN A 23 0.53 -9.15 -10.93
CA ASN A 23 1.33 -8.44 -9.94
C ASN A 23 0.58 -8.33 -8.60
N MET A 24 -0.68 -7.89 -8.64
CA MET A 24 -1.51 -7.77 -7.45
C MET A 24 -1.70 -9.13 -6.76
N ALA A 25 -2.09 -10.16 -7.50
CA ALA A 25 -2.33 -11.49 -6.96
C ALA A 25 -1.06 -12.11 -6.36
N VAL A 26 0.05 -12.11 -7.10
CA VAL A 26 1.32 -12.71 -6.63
C VAL A 26 1.88 -11.96 -5.41
N ASN A 27 1.88 -10.62 -5.44
CA ASN A 27 2.37 -9.85 -4.28
C ASN A 27 1.45 -10.02 -3.05
N GLN A 28 0.14 -10.07 -3.25
CA GLN A 28 -0.82 -10.28 -2.16
C GLN A 28 -0.63 -11.67 -1.52
N THR A 29 -0.52 -12.72 -2.35
CA THR A 29 -0.28 -14.09 -1.88
C THR A 29 1.05 -14.19 -1.14
N ARG A 30 2.13 -13.64 -1.69
CA ARG A 30 3.44 -13.61 -1.03
C ARG A 30 3.37 -12.87 0.31
N ASN A 31 2.80 -11.66 0.34
CA ASN A 31 2.67 -10.87 1.56
C ASN A 31 1.84 -11.61 2.62
N PHE A 32 0.78 -12.29 2.19
CA PHE A 32 -0.04 -13.10 3.09
C PHE A 32 0.76 -14.26 3.69
N ILE A 33 1.50 -15.02 2.87
CA ILE A 33 2.31 -16.16 3.35
C ILE A 33 3.40 -15.67 4.33
N VAL A 34 4.17 -14.64 3.96
CA VAL A 34 5.22 -14.08 4.84
C VAL A 34 4.60 -13.57 6.15
N SER A 35 3.50 -12.85 6.05
CA SER A 35 2.76 -12.31 7.20
C SER A 35 2.23 -13.43 8.12
N LEU A 36 1.77 -14.53 7.55
CA LEU A 36 1.27 -15.68 8.29
C LEU A 36 2.41 -16.38 9.07
N VAL A 37 3.54 -16.62 8.41
CA VAL A 37 4.71 -17.22 9.05
C VAL A 37 5.24 -16.33 10.18
N LEU A 38 5.38 -15.03 9.93
CA LEU A 38 5.82 -14.07 10.95
C LEU A 38 4.83 -13.97 12.11
N ALA A 39 3.51 -14.03 11.87
CA ALA A 39 2.52 -14.02 12.93
C ALA A 39 2.56 -15.28 13.82
N ARG A 40 2.98 -16.41 13.28
CA ARG A 40 3.20 -17.62 14.08
C ARG A 40 4.46 -17.56 14.95
N LEU A 41 5.50 -16.87 14.49
CA LEU A 41 6.78 -16.73 15.20
C LEU A 41 6.73 -15.61 16.25
N LEU A 42 6.21 -14.45 15.89
CA LEU A 42 6.23 -13.23 16.69
C LEU A 42 4.99 -13.07 17.59
N MET A 43 5.07 -12.12 18.52
CA MET A 43 3.96 -11.82 19.45
C MET A 43 3.06 -10.71 18.87
N PRO A 44 1.78 -10.64 19.30
CA PRO A 44 0.88 -9.53 18.92
C PRO A 44 1.45 -8.16 19.24
N SER A 45 2.18 -8.00 20.35
CA SER A 45 2.83 -6.75 20.73
C SER A 45 3.84 -6.26 19.69
N ASP A 46 4.59 -7.17 19.03
CA ASP A 46 5.58 -6.79 18.02
C ASP A 46 4.90 -6.18 16.80
N PHE A 47 3.75 -6.74 16.41
CA PHE A 47 2.93 -6.19 15.32
C PHE A 47 2.27 -4.87 15.68
N GLY A 48 1.92 -4.69 16.94
CA GLY A 48 1.40 -3.41 17.43
C GLY A 48 2.46 -2.32 17.38
N LEU A 49 3.66 -2.59 17.90
CA LEU A 49 4.78 -1.64 17.91
C LEU A 49 5.16 -1.20 16.49
N ILE A 50 5.34 -2.13 15.55
CA ILE A 50 5.66 -1.77 14.18
C ILE A 50 4.51 -1.00 13.51
N SER A 51 3.26 -1.32 13.82
CA SER A 51 2.10 -0.59 13.28
C SER A 51 2.04 0.85 13.75
N MET A 52 2.31 1.11 15.04
CA MET A 52 2.42 2.47 15.59
C MET A 52 3.54 3.26 14.88
N ALA A 53 4.71 2.66 14.70
CA ALA A 53 5.82 3.31 14.02
C ALA A 53 5.50 3.64 12.55
N LEU A 54 4.78 2.76 11.84
CA LEU A 54 4.46 2.91 10.43
C LEU A 54 3.25 3.82 10.14
N VAL A 55 2.50 4.28 11.15
CA VAL A 55 1.37 5.21 10.95
C VAL A 55 1.83 6.46 10.21
N LEU A 56 2.87 7.14 10.70
CA LEU A 56 3.42 8.32 10.03
C LEU A 56 4.02 7.98 8.67
N ASN A 57 4.73 6.86 8.58
CA ASN A 57 5.30 6.44 7.30
C ASN A 57 4.22 6.34 6.24
N THR A 58 3.08 5.74 6.56
CA THR A 58 1.95 5.60 5.64
C THR A 58 1.40 6.95 5.18
N ILE A 59 1.31 7.94 6.06
CA ILE A 59 0.77 9.28 5.76
C ILE A 59 1.80 10.09 4.95
N LEU A 60 3.04 10.17 5.46
CA LEU A 60 4.09 11.04 4.89
C LEU A 60 4.69 10.51 3.59
N ASP A 61 4.57 9.21 3.31
CA ASP A 61 4.99 8.61 2.05
C ASP A 61 4.31 9.24 0.82
N SER A 62 3.10 9.84 1.02
CA SER A 62 2.44 10.64 -0.01
C SER A 62 3.15 11.97 -0.29
N ILE A 63 3.90 12.49 0.68
CA ILE A 63 4.64 13.75 0.54
C ILE A 63 5.92 13.52 -0.24
N VAL A 64 6.54 12.36 -0.11
CA VAL A 64 7.79 12.03 -0.82
C VAL A 64 7.61 12.07 -2.34
N ASP A 65 6.53 11.50 -2.86
CA ASP A 65 6.21 11.56 -4.30
C ASP A 65 5.60 12.92 -4.70
N PHE A 66 4.90 13.58 -3.77
CA PHE A 66 4.16 14.82 -3.99
C PHE A 66 3.27 14.80 -5.24
N GLY A 67 2.80 13.61 -5.65
CA GLY A 67 2.02 13.43 -6.88
C GLY A 67 2.81 13.70 -8.17
N LEU A 68 4.11 13.95 -8.07
CA LEU A 68 4.98 14.25 -9.21
C LEU A 68 5.13 13.04 -10.13
N GLY A 69 5.15 11.82 -9.60
CA GLY A 69 5.16 10.59 -10.39
C GLY A 69 3.94 10.50 -11.31
N ASN A 70 2.75 10.77 -10.79
CA ASN A 70 1.53 10.79 -11.59
C ASN A 70 1.52 11.95 -12.62
N ALA A 71 2.07 13.10 -12.26
CA ALA A 71 2.21 14.24 -13.19
C ALA A 71 3.16 13.89 -14.35
N VAL A 72 4.27 13.19 -14.07
CA VAL A 72 5.22 12.67 -15.08
C VAL A 72 4.54 11.68 -16.02
N ILE A 73 3.73 10.76 -15.48
CA ILE A 73 2.99 9.78 -16.29
C ILE A 73 2.02 10.48 -17.24
N ARG A 74 1.29 11.49 -16.77
CA ARG A 74 0.26 12.21 -17.52
C ARG A 74 0.83 13.11 -18.62
N LYS A 75 1.99 13.73 -18.41
CA LYS A 75 2.58 14.67 -19.36
C LYS A 75 3.11 13.93 -20.59
N GLU A 76 2.63 14.24 -21.80
CA GLU A 76 3.02 13.52 -23.03
C GLU A 76 4.52 13.63 -23.31
N LYS A 77 5.03 14.85 -23.42
CA LYS A 77 6.45 15.12 -23.65
C LYS A 77 7.07 15.68 -22.39
N ILE A 78 8.09 15.03 -21.88
CA ILE A 78 8.83 15.42 -20.71
C ILE A 78 10.32 15.53 -21.05
N THR A 79 10.97 16.59 -20.61
CA THR A 79 12.38 16.84 -20.86
C THR A 79 13.26 16.17 -19.81
N GLU A 80 14.54 15.93 -20.16
CA GLU A 80 15.54 15.42 -19.22
C GLU A 80 15.76 16.35 -18.02
N THR A 81 15.62 17.67 -18.24
CA THR A 81 15.72 18.66 -17.16
C THR A 81 14.57 18.56 -16.18
N GLU A 82 13.34 18.37 -16.68
CA GLU A 82 12.17 18.15 -15.82
C GLU A 82 12.29 16.87 -15.02
N LEU A 83 12.69 15.76 -15.64
CA LEU A 83 12.88 14.48 -14.95
C LEU A 83 13.95 14.58 -13.87
N SER A 84 15.11 15.16 -14.17
CA SER A 84 16.18 15.34 -13.20
C SER A 84 15.76 16.26 -12.06
N THR A 85 15.02 17.33 -12.35
CA THR A 85 14.49 18.25 -11.33
C THR A 85 13.49 17.56 -10.42
N VAL A 86 12.54 16.77 -10.97
CA VAL A 86 11.58 15.97 -10.20
C VAL A 86 12.32 14.98 -9.30
N PHE A 87 13.35 14.30 -9.81
CA PHE A 87 14.15 13.39 -9.02
C PHE A 87 14.79 14.08 -7.80
N TRP A 88 15.44 15.23 -8.01
CA TRP A 88 16.08 15.96 -6.92
C TRP A 88 15.08 16.52 -5.92
N ILE A 89 13.89 16.96 -6.38
CA ILE A 89 12.80 17.36 -5.47
C ILE A 89 12.34 16.18 -4.62
N ASN A 90 12.16 14.97 -5.19
CA ASN A 90 11.77 13.80 -4.42
C ASN A 90 12.83 13.43 -3.37
N ILE A 91 14.12 13.52 -3.70
CA ILE A 91 15.22 13.30 -2.73
C ILE A 91 15.19 14.33 -1.60
N LEU A 92 14.98 15.60 -1.92
CA LEU A 92 14.86 16.66 -0.90
C LEU A 92 13.65 16.44 0.01
N LEU A 93 12.49 16.10 -0.56
CA LEU A 93 11.28 15.79 0.21
C LEU A 93 11.45 14.53 1.05
N GLY A 94 12.05 13.47 0.48
CA GLY A 94 12.38 12.25 1.20
C GLY A 94 13.33 12.48 2.36
N GLY A 95 14.38 13.27 2.13
CA GLY A 95 15.32 13.69 3.18
C GLY A 95 14.66 14.52 4.27
N PHE A 96 13.82 15.48 3.88
CA PHE A 96 13.06 16.30 4.81
C PHE A 96 12.10 15.46 5.66
N CYS A 97 11.33 14.54 5.07
CA CYS A 97 10.46 13.63 5.79
C CYS A 97 11.26 12.71 6.74
N THR A 98 12.41 12.16 6.26
CA THR A 98 13.29 11.35 7.10
C THR A 98 13.76 12.13 8.32
N LEU A 99 14.28 13.33 8.13
CA LEU A 99 14.78 14.18 9.22
C LEU A 99 13.67 14.55 10.20
N THR A 100 12.51 14.95 9.70
CA THR A 100 11.35 15.31 10.52
C THR A 100 10.89 14.15 11.39
N VAL A 101 10.73 12.95 10.81
CA VAL A 101 10.30 11.77 11.55
C VAL A 101 11.39 11.27 12.51
N PHE A 102 12.64 11.30 12.09
CA PHE A 102 13.78 10.93 12.94
C PHE A 102 13.87 11.80 14.20
N LEU A 103 13.71 13.12 14.03
CA LEU A 103 13.75 14.07 15.15
C LEU A 103 12.48 14.02 16.00
N SER A 104 11.34 13.62 15.44
CA SER A 104 10.08 13.45 16.18
C SER A 104 10.01 12.14 16.96
N ALA A 105 10.97 11.23 16.82
CA ALA A 105 10.98 9.95 17.53
C ALA A 105 10.75 10.03 19.05
N PRO A 106 11.34 10.99 19.81
CA PRO A 106 11.06 11.14 21.24
C PRO A 106 9.61 11.53 21.53
N LEU A 107 8.96 12.29 20.63
CA LEU A 107 7.54 12.62 20.78
C LEU A 107 6.66 11.39 20.66
N PHE A 108 7.05 10.40 19.83
CA PHE A 108 6.34 9.13 19.72
C PHE A 108 6.51 8.29 20.99
N GLU A 109 7.72 8.23 21.56
CA GLU A 109 7.95 7.55 22.84
C GLU A 109 7.06 8.16 23.94
N TYR A 110 7.03 9.49 24.02
CA TYR A 110 6.23 10.20 25.01
C TYR A 110 4.72 10.03 24.75
N PHE A 111 4.29 10.18 23.50
CA PHE A 111 2.86 10.12 23.16
C PHE A 111 2.26 8.74 23.38
N PHE A 112 2.95 7.67 22.94
CA PHE A 112 2.48 6.29 23.09
C PHE A 112 2.92 5.63 24.40
N GLU A 113 3.73 6.29 25.20
CA GLU A 113 4.27 5.79 26.48
C GLU A 113 5.07 4.48 26.31
N MET A 114 5.78 4.34 25.20
CA MET A 114 6.53 3.14 24.81
C MET A 114 7.98 3.47 24.45
N PRO A 115 8.96 3.23 25.36
CA PRO A 115 10.36 3.61 25.13
C PRO A 115 11.01 2.94 23.90
N GLN A 116 10.58 1.73 23.52
CA GLN A 116 11.15 1.02 22.38
C GLN A 116 10.72 1.63 21.03
N LEU A 117 9.62 2.40 21.00
CA LEU A 117 9.03 2.93 19.77
C LEU A 117 9.94 3.94 19.06
N GLY A 118 10.68 4.76 19.83
CA GLY A 118 11.54 5.78 19.23
C GLY A 118 12.63 5.21 18.35
N ASN A 119 13.30 4.14 18.76
CA ASN A 119 14.32 3.49 17.94
C ASN A 119 13.71 2.86 16.67
N ILE A 120 12.51 2.30 16.78
CA ILE A 120 11.78 1.75 15.63
C ILE A 120 11.43 2.88 14.66
N VAL A 121 10.90 4.01 15.15
CA VAL A 121 10.57 5.19 14.34
C VAL A 121 11.80 5.77 13.66
N ARG A 122 12.94 5.87 14.36
CA ARG A 122 14.20 6.35 13.76
C ARG A 122 14.63 5.47 12.58
N ILE A 123 14.65 4.15 12.74
CA ILE A 123 15.06 3.24 11.67
C ILE A 123 14.06 3.23 10.52
N THR A 124 12.76 3.18 10.81
CA THR A 124 11.73 3.19 9.76
C THR A 124 11.65 4.52 9.01
N SER A 125 12.10 5.64 9.60
CA SER A 125 12.12 6.94 8.92
C SER A 125 13.01 6.95 7.67
N PHE A 126 14.07 6.15 7.62
CA PHE A 126 14.94 6.03 6.44
C PHE A 126 14.19 5.50 5.21
N SER A 127 13.02 4.89 5.39
CA SER A 127 12.19 4.48 4.26
C SER A 127 11.85 5.62 3.30
N PHE A 128 11.66 6.84 3.80
CA PHE A 128 11.34 8.00 2.96
C PHE A 128 12.47 8.35 2.01
N LEU A 129 13.71 8.39 2.53
CA LEU A 129 14.87 8.64 1.71
C LEU A 129 15.12 7.49 0.72
N ILE A 130 15.01 6.24 1.18
CA ILE A 130 15.20 5.05 0.34
C ILE A 130 14.14 4.99 -0.77
N SER A 131 12.86 5.25 -0.45
CA SER A 131 11.78 5.19 -1.43
C SER A 131 11.88 6.31 -2.47
N SER A 132 12.35 7.50 -2.08
CA SER A 132 12.52 8.63 -2.99
C SER A 132 13.44 8.32 -4.18
N PHE A 133 14.45 7.47 -3.99
CA PHE A 133 15.30 7.00 -5.08
C PHE A 133 14.55 6.14 -6.12
N GLY A 134 13.53 5.38 -5.73
CA GLY A 134 12.80 4.46 -6.61
C GLY A 134 11.51 5.02 -7.21
N THR A 135 10.99 6.12 -6.69
CA THR A 135 9.68 6.67 -7.05
C THR A 135 9.62 7.07 -8.52
N LEU A 136 10.60 7.85 -9.00
CA LEU A 136 10.62 8.31 -10.38
C LEU A 136 10.84 7.17 -11.37
N GLN A 137 11.70 6.19 -11.06
CA GLN A 137 11.90 5.01 -11.91
C GLN A 137 10.60 4.24 -12.08
N THR A 138 9.83 4.07 -11.00
CA THR A 138 8.51 3.44 -11.06
C THR A 138 7.57 4.20 -12.00
N ALA A 139 7.51 5.53 -11.90
CA ALA A 139 6.70 6.37 -12.76
C ALA A 139 7.11 6.27 -14.24
N LEU A 140 8.42 6.24 -14.53
CA LEU A 140 8.95 6.08 -15.89
C LEU A 140 8.60 4.73 -16.51
N PHE A 141 8.65 3.63 -15.73
CA PHE A 141 8.22 2.32 -16.20
C PHE A 141 6.71 2.30 -16.49
N GLN A 142 5.90 2.89 -15.62
CA GLN A 142 4.44 3.00 -15.81
C GLN A 142 4.11 3.84 -17.03
N LYS A 143 4.78 4.98 -17.25
CA LYS A 143 4.62 5.82 -18.43
C LYS A 143 4.91 5.06 -19.75
N LYS A 144 5.89 4.16 -19.73
CA LYS A 144 6.24 3.29 -20.85
C LYS A 144 5.36 2.03 -20.96
N LEU A 145 4.31 1.92 -20.12
CA LEU A 145 3.45 0.72 -19.99
C LEU A 145 4.23 -0.58 -19.68
N ASN A 146 5.43 -0.44 -19.15
CA ASN A 146 6.26 -1.57 -18.73
C ASN A 146 5.99 -1.92 -17.26
N PHE A 147 4.92 -2.66 -17.01
CA PHE A 147 4.55 -3.10 -15.66
C PHE A 147 5.37 -4.30 -15.16
N LYS A 148 6.11 -4.97 -16.08
CA LYS A 148 6.94 -6.14 -15.74
C LYS A 148 8.12 -5.75 -14.84
N ALA A 149 8.79 -4.65 -15.11
CA ALA A 149 9.97 -4.23 -14.34
C ALA A 149 9.65 -3.92 -12.87
N PRO A 150 8.64 -3.08 -12.52
CA PRO A 150 8.22 -2.88 -11.14
C PRO A 150 7.70 -4.16 -10.47
N PHE A 151 7.06 -5.06 -11.24
CA PHE A 151 6.64 -6.36 -10.71
C PHE A 151 7.83 -7.20 -10.24
N ILE A 152 8.84 -7.37 -11.10
CA ILE A 152 10.05 -8.15 -10.77
C ILE A 152 10.76 -7.52 -9.57
N ALA A 153 10.90 -6.20 -9.54
CA ALA A 153 11.52 -5.50 -8.42
C ALA A 153 10.79 -5.78 -7.10
N LYS A 154 9.45 -5.65 -7.08
CA LYS A 154 8.64 -5.94 -5.90
C LYS A 154 8.67 -7.42 -5.50
N LEU A 155 8.67 -8.33 -6.47
CA LEU A 155 8.69 -9.76 -6.20
C LEU A 155 10.01 -10.16 -5.54
N ILE A 156 11.14 -9.82 -6.14
CA ILE A 156 12.47 -10.16 -5.63
C ILE A 156 12.72 -9.49 -4.28
N SER A 157 12.49 -8.18 -4.17
CA SER A 157 12.67 -7.45 -2.90
C SER A 157 11.82 -8.04 -1.79
N GLY A 158 10.58 -8.38 -2.08
CA GLY A 158 9.67 -8.95 -1.09
C GLY A 158 10.01 -10.39 -0.70
N LEU A 159 10.59 -11.19 -1.59
CA LEU A 159 11.11 -12.52 -1.23
C LEU A 159 12.34 -12.39 -0.33
N ILE A 160 13.31 -11.57 -0.71
CA ILE A 160 14.53 -11.35 0.09
C ILE A 160 14.17 -10.80 1.47
N SER A 161 13.35 -9.75 1.54
CA SER A 161 12.94 -9.14 2.80
C SER A 161 12.07 -10.05 3.67
N GLY A 162 11.18 -10.82 3.04
CA GLY A 162 10.32 -11.79 3.73
C GLY A 162 11.13 -12.94 4.34
N ILE A 163 12.04 -13.54 3.56
CA ILE A 163 12.92 -14.62 4.05
C ILE A 163 13.84 -14.07 5.15
N GLY A 164 14.44 -12.90 4.93
CA GLY A 164 15.28 -12.25 5.95
C GLY A 164 14.52 -11.96 7.25
N GLY A 165 13.28 -11.47 7.15
CA GLY A 165 12.42 -11.27 8.32
C GLY A 165 12.09 -12.57 9.05
N ILE A 166 11.81 -13.66 8.33
CA ILE A 166 11.55 -14.98 8.94
C ILE A 166 12.82 -15.51 9.65
N ILE A 167 13.97 -15.39 9.04
CA ILE A 167 15.25 -15.79 9.66
C ILE A 167 15.48 -15.02 10.97
N LEU A 168 15.29 -13.69 10.94
CA LEU A 168 15.46 -12.87 12.15
C LEU A 168 14.41 -13.19 13.22
N ALA A 169 13.18 -13.53 12.83
CA ALA A 169 12.15 -13.95 13.77
C ALA A 169 12.49 -15.31 14.42
N LEU A 170 13.09 -16.24 13.67
CA LEU A 170 13.59 -17.52 14.19
C LEU A 170 14.79 -17.37 15.13
N LEU A 171 15.53 -16.27 15.01
CA LEU A 171 16.63 -15.91 15.89
C LEU A 171 16.19 -15.04 17.08
N ASP A 172 14.89 -15.00 17.37
CA ASP A 172 14.27 -14.26 18.49
C ASP A 172 14.53 -12.76 18.54
N PHE A 173 14.71 -12.11 17.37
CA PHE A 173 14.86 -10.65 17.30
C PHE A 173 13.55 -9.89 17.55
N GLY A 174 12.40 -10.54 17.76
CA GLY A 174 11.12 -9.92 18.07
C GLY A 174 10.70 -8.89 17.03
N VAL A 175 10.28 -7.69 17.49
CA VAL A 175 9.86 -6.60 16.60
C VAL A 175 10.91 -6.18 15.57
N TRP A 176 12.19 -6.36 15.85
CA TRP A 176 13.28 -6.02 14.94
C TRP A 176 13.26 -6.84 13.65
N ALA A 177 12.76 -8.08 13.70
CA ALA A 177 12.55 -8.88 12.50
C ALA A 177 11.58 -8.20 11.51
N LEU A 178 10.52 -7.54 12.02
CA LEU A 178 9.57 -6.78 11.22
C LEU A 178 10.19 -5.47 10.70
N VAL A 179 10.93 -4.76 11.55
CA VAL A 179 11.60 -3.50 11.20
C VAL A 179 12.60 -3.72 10.06
N PHE A 180 13.49 -4.71 10.21
CA PHE A 180 14.49 -5.03 9.19
C PHE A 180 13.84 -5.57 7.91
N SER A 181 12.82 -6.43 8.03
CA SER A 181 12.09 -6.92 6.87
C SER A 181 11.49 -5.77 6.06
N ASN A 182 10.81 -4.82 6.69
CA ASN A 182 10.24 -3.66 6.00
C ASN A 182 11.34 -2.79 5.36
N THR A 183 12.37 -2.42 6.14
CA THR A 183 13.46 -1.55 5.66
C THR A 183 14.23 -2.19 4.52
N ALA A 184 14.56 -3.49 4.62
CA ALA A 184 15.18 -4.25 3.55
C ALA A 184 14.29 -4.31 2.30
N GLY A 185 12.98 -4.47 2.47
CA GLY A 185 12.03 -4.45 1.36
C GLY A 185 12.10 -3.16 0.54
N TRP A 186 12.11 -2.01 1.21
CA TRP A 186 12.25 -0.71 0.52
C TRP A 186 13.62 -0.57 -0.14
N LEU A 187 14.69 -0.94 0.55
CA LEU A 187 16.06 -0.85 0.03
C LEU A 187 16.24 -1.72 -1.22
N PHE A 188 15.91 -3.00 -1.16
CA PHE A 188 16.05 -3.89 -2.30
C PHE A 188 15.12 -3.50 -3.46
N ASN A 189 13.89 -3.06 -3.19
CA ASN A 189 13.00 -2.60 -4.25
C ASN A 189 13.58 -1.39 -4.99
N SER A 190 14.07 -0.39 -4.27
CA SER A 190 14.71 0.79 -4.86
C SER A 190 15.97 0.41 -5.64
N THR A 191 16.84 -0.42 -5.06
CA THR A 191 18.07 -0.88 -5.71
C THR A 191 17.80 -1.66 -7.00
N ILE A 192 16.83 -2.58 -6.99
CA ILE A 192 16.50 -3.37 -8.18
C ILE A 192 15.90 -2.49 -9.27
N LEU A 193 15.05 -1.51 -8.91
CA LEU A 193 14.52 -0.54 -9.87
C LEU A 193 15.65 0.25 -10.54
N TRP A 194 16.67 0.63 -9.80
CA TRP A 194 17.85 1.32 -10.34
C TRP A 194 18.67 0.44 -11.28
N ILE A 195 18.87 -0.83 -10.95
CA ILE A 195 19.60 -1.78 -11.80
C ILE A 195 18.87 -2.01 -13.12
N ILE A 196 17.52 -2.08 -13.09
CA ILE A 196 16.72 -2.33 -14.28
C ILE A 196 16.48 -1.06 -15.10
N SER A 197 16.54 0.11 -14.45
CA SER A 197 16.31 1.40 -15.10
C SER A 197 17.46 1.81 -15.99
N SER A 198 17.15 2.18 -17.22
CA SER A 198 18.13 2.77 -18.14
C SER A 198 18.31 4.29 -17.94
N TRP A 199 17.40 4.93 -17.18
CA TRP A 199 17.46 6.36 -16.94
C TRP A 199 18.20 6.69 -15.66
N HIS A 200 19.09 7.69 -15.73
CA HIS A 200 19.85 8.20 -14.60
C HIS A 200 19.70 9.72 -14.52
N PRO A 201 19.60 10.30 -13.32
CA PRO A 201 19.44 11.72 -13.15
C PRO A 201 20.73 12.46 -13.55
N LYS A 202 20.56 13.60 -14.20
CA LYS A 202 21.63 14.56 -14.43
C LYS A 202 21.64 15.58 -13.30
N MET A 203 22.77 16.27 -13.11
CA MET A 203 22.88 17.37 -12.14
C MET A 203 22.19 18.64 -12.70
N LEU A 204 20.93 18.52 -13.09
CA LEU A 204 20.11 19.59 -13.63
C LEU A 204 18.98 19.86 -12.64
N PHE A 205 18.91 21.10 -12.14
CA PHE A 205 17.89 21.51 -11.19
C PHE A 205 17.30 22.85 -11.60
N GLN A 206 16.10 22.82 -12.20
CA GLN A 206 15.36 23.99 -12.66
C GLN A 206 13.91 23.94 -12.19
N PRO A 207 13.60 24.40 -10.96
CA PRO A 207 12.26 24.32 -10.37
C PRO A 207 11.18 25.03 -11.20
N SER A 208 11.55 26.06 -11.97
CA SER A 208 10.63 26.78 -12.84
C SER A 208 9.96 25.90 -13.91
N GLN A 209 10.68 24.89 -14.41
CA GLN A 209 10.17 23.99 -15.46
C GLN A 209 9.17 22.95 -14.91
N VAL A 210 9.18 22.67 -13.61
CA VAL A 210 8.26 21.70 -12.98
C VAL A 210 7.06 22.35 -12.32
N LYS A 211 6.85 23.66 -12.47
CA LYS A 211 5.73 24.39 -11.85
C LYS A 211 4.37 23.82 -12.24
N GLU A 212 4.19 23.39 -13.48
CA GLU A 212 2.96 22.76 -13.95
C GLU A 212 2.75 21.39 -13.27
N LEU A 213 3.81 20.56 -13.18
CA LEU A 213 3.78 19.27 -12.51
C LEU A 213 3.47 19.43 -11.02
N TRP A 214 4.05 20.43 -10.39
CA TRP A 214 3.82 20.78 -8.99
C TRP A 214 2.35 21.18 -8.73
N ASN A 215 1.79 22.05 -9.58
CA ASN A 215 0.40 22.51 -9.45
C ASN A 215 -0.62 21.36 -9.59
N PHE A 216 -0.29 20.34 -10.35
CA PHE A 216 -1.11 19.13 -10.42
C PHE A 216 -0.85 18.23 -9.20
N GLY A 217 0.41 18.02 -8.85
CA GLY A 217 0.85 17.09 -7.81
C GLY A 217 0.29 17.41 -6.44
N TRP A 218 0.38 18.66 -5.97
CA TRP A 218 -0.04 19.02 -4.61
C TRP A 218 -1.52 18.75 -4.33
N LYS A 219 -2.40 18.98 -5.33
CA LYS A 219 -3.84 18.70 -5.19
C LYS A 219 -4.11 17.20 -5.00
N MET A 220 -3.40 16.38 -5.76
CA MET A 220 -3.50 14.93 -5.65
C MET A 220 -2.92 14.42 -4.32
N THR A 221 -1.80 14.99 -3.90
CA THR A 221 -1.17 14.69 -2.61
C THR A 221 -2.09 15.01 -1.46
N LEU A 222 -2.72 16.18 -1.45
CA LEU A 222 -3.64 16.60 -0.39
C LEU A 222 -4.80 15.60 -0.24
N THR A 223 -5.43 15.22 -1.34
CA THR A 223 -6.50 14.21 -1.34
C THR A 223 -5.98 12.86 -0.79
N THR A 224 -4.78 12.46 -1.20
CA THR A 224 -4.19 11.21 -0.74
C THR A 224 -3.86 11.25 0.75
N ILE A 225 -3.30 12.35 1.26
CA ILE A 225 -3.00 12.54 2.69
C ILE A 225 -4.28 12.46 3.52
N ILE A 226 -5.33 13.19 3.13
CA ILE A 226 -6.61 13.17 3.84
C ILE A 226 -7.14 11.73 3.92
N ASN A 227 -7.18 11.02 2.80
CA ASN A 227 -7.62 9.62 2.78
C ASN A 227 -6.75 8.69 3.64
N ARG A 228 -5.42 8.88 3.63
CA ARG A 228 -4.51 8.08 4.45
C ARG A 228 -4.65 8.37 5.93
N VAL A 229 -4.83 9.64 6.32
CA VAL A 229 -5.10 10.03 7.71
C VAL A 229 -6.38 9.33 8.20
N PHE A 230 -7.49 9.44 7.46
CA PHE A 230 -8.74 8.76 7.85
C PHE A 230 -8.59 7.24 7.99
N ARG A 231 -7.81 6.61 7.13
CA ARG A 231 -7.56 5.16 7.19
C ARG A 231 -6.66 4.73 8.35
N GLN A 232 -5.90 5.65 8.93
CA GLN A 232 -4.97 5.39 10.04
C GLN A 232 -5.49 5.85 11.40
N LEU A 233 -6.65 6.55 11.45
CA LEU A 233 -7.22 7.04 12.69
C LEU A 233 -7.45 5.93 13.72
N ASP A 234 -7.95 4.79 13.28
CA ASP A 234 -8.17 3.63 14.15
C ASP A 234 -6.86 3.12 14.77
N THR A 235 -5.81 2.98 13.97
CA THR A 235 -4.48 2.57 14.45
C THR A 235 -3.91 3.56 15.45
N PHE A 236 -4.09 4.86 15.20
CA PHE A 236 -3.63 5.92 16.07
C PHE A 236 -4.39 5.94 17.41
N ILE A 237 -5.73 5.84 17.36
CA ILE A 237 -6.58 5.85 18.53
C ILE A 237 -6.36 4.60 19.39
N ILE A 238 -6.36 3.42 18.78
CA ILE A 238 -6.14 2.16 19.50
C ILE A 238 -4.72 2.11 20.08
N GLY A 239 -3.72 2.57 19.32
CA GLY A 239 -2.34 2.64 19.79
C GLY A 239 -2.14 3.55 20.99
N LYS A 240 -2.90 4.67 21.10
CA LYS A 240 -2.83 5.58 22.25
C LYS A 240 -3.63 5.10 23.46
N LEU A 241 -4.83 4.56 23.24
CA LEU A 241 -5.76 4.23 24.33
C LEU A 241 -5.59 2.81 24.87
N TYR A 242 -4.97 1.92 24.10
CA TYR A 242 -4.80 0.52 24.46
C TYR A 242 -3.33 0.08 24.34
N SER A 243 -3.06 -1.19 24.60
CA SER A 243 -1.72 -1.75 24.52
C SER A 243 -1.26 -2.02 23.08
N ALA A 244 0.06 -2.14 22.87
CA ALA A 244 0.62 -2.60 21.60
C ALA A 244 0.06 -3.98 21.19
N ALA A 245 -0.15 -4.88 22.18
CA ALA A 245 -0.74 -6.19 21.91
C ALA A 245 -2.16 -6.07 21.35
N SER A 246 -3.01 -5.21 21.94
CA SER A 246 -4.38 -4.96 21.44
C SER A 246 -4.38 -4.40 20.04
N LEU A 247 -3.47 -3.45 19.73
CA LEU A 247 -3.31 -2.92 18.38
C LEU A 247 -2.83 -4.00 17.40
N GLY A 248 -1.91 -4.86 17.82
CA GLY A 248 -1.45 -5.99 17.00
C GLY A 248 -2.58 -6.95 16.65
N LEU A 249 -3.42 -7.31 17.62
CA LEU A 249 -4.61 -8.14 17.43
C LEU A 249 -5.59 -7.48 16.45
N PHE A 250 -5.89 -6.20 16.65
CA PHE A 250 -6.76 -5.42 15.76
C PHE A 250 -6.24 -5.38 14.33
N ASN A 251 -4.96 -5.07 14.13
CA ASN A 251 -4.37 -4.94 12.80
C ASN A 251 -4.32 -6.28 12.06
N ARG A 252 -4.14 -7.40 12.76
CA ARG A 252 -4.20 -8.74 12.14
C ARG A 252 -5.61 -9.11 11.74
N ALA A 253 -6.59 -8.89 12.61
CA ALA A 253 -8.00 -9.08 12.29
C ALA A 253 -8.43 -8.22 11.09
N LYS A 254 -8.06 -6.93 11.09
CA LYS A 254 -8.32 -5.98 10.00
C LYS A 254 -7.65 -6.40 8.70
N SER A 255 -6.39 -6.86 8.73
CA SER A 255 -5.66 -7.31 7.55
C SER A 255 -6.30 -8.53 6.89
N LEU A 256 -6.72 -9.50 7.70
CA LEU A 256 -7.43 -10.69 7.20
C LEU A 256 -8.79 -10.33 6.62
N ASN A 257 -9.55 -9.47 7.30
CA ASN A 257 -10.84 -8.97 6.82
C ASN A 257 -10.71 -8.23 5.48
N ASN A 258 -9.74 -7.33 5.35
CA ASN A 258 -9.48 -6.60 4.12
C ASN A 258 -9.09 -7.53 2.97
N LEU A 259 -8.32 -8.58 3.23
CA LEU A 259 -7.93 -9.56 2.21
C LEU A 259 -9.17 -10.26 1.63
N VAL A 260 -10.10 -10.69 2.47
CA VAL A 260 -11.35 -11.34 2.02
C VAL A 260 -12.18 -10.36 1.17
N ILE A 261 -12.32 -9.10 1.62
CA ILE A 261 -13.06 -8.06 0.89
C ILE A 261 -12.41 -7.78 -0.46
N GLU A 262 -11.09 -7.55 -0.49
CA GLU A 262 -10.40 -7.24 -1.74
C GLU A 262 -10.47 -8.38 -2.75
N CYS A 263 -10.27 -9.63 -2.33
CA CYS A 263 -10.40 -10.78 -3.21
C CYS A 263 -11.82 -10.91 -3.78
N SER A 264 -12.84 -10.60 -2.98
CA SER A 264 -14.25 -10.75 -3.38
C SER A 264 -14.72 -9.66 -4.34
N PHE A 265 -14.27 -8.42 -4.17
CA PHE A 265 -14.84 -7.26 -4.87
C PHE A 265 -13.93 -6.61 -5.91
N SER A 266 -12.65 -6.94 -5.96
CA SER A 266 -11.70 -6.34 -6.91
C SER A 266 -12.11 -6.55 -8.37
N ALA A 267 -12.58 -7.75 -8.71
CA ALA A 267 -13.04 -8.09 -10.05
C ALA A 267 -14.30 -7.28 -10.46
N ILE A 268 -15.23 -7.10 -9.52
CA ILE A 268 -16.46 -6.34 -9.74
C ILE A 268 -16.10 -4.85 -9.99
N ARG A 269 -15.28 -4.25 -9.12
CA ARG A 269 -14.86 -2.85 -9.25
C ARG A 269 -14.16 -2.57 -10.59
N SER A 270 -13.31 -3.46 -11.06
CA SER A 270 -12.57 -3.26 -12.31
C SER A 270 -13.45 -3.25 -13.57
N THR A 271 -14.61 -3.90 -13.54
CA THR A 271 -15.55 -3.99 -14.68
C THR A 271 -16.65 -2.95 -14.62
N MET A 272 -16.96 -2.39 -13.45
CA MET A 272 -18.05 -1.44 -13.26
C MET A 272 -17.87 -0.14 -14.03
N LEU A 273 -16.74 0.54 -13.85
CA LEU A 273 -16.49 1.85 -14.43
C LEU A 273 -16.58 1.84 -15.97
N PRO A 274 -15.94 0.91 -16.68
CA PRO A 274 -16.07 0.82 -18.14
C PRO A 274 -17.50 0.48 -18.60
N THR A 275 -18.23 -0.33 -17.83
CA THR A 275 -19.60 -0.72 -18.17
C THR A 275 -20.55 0.45 -18.02
N PHE A 276 -20.50 1.15 -16.90
CA PHE A 276 -21.37 2.30 -16.66
C PHE A 276 -21.07 3.48 -17.58
N SER A 277 -19.81 3.69 -17.93
CA SER A 277 -19.41 4.69 -18.92
C SER A 277 -20.06 4.46 -20.30
N LYS A 278 -20.30 3.21 -20.70
CA LYS A 278 -20.98 2.88 -21.96
C LYS A 278 -22.49 3.07 -21.88
N LEU A 279 -23.07 2.98 -20.67
CA LEU A 279 -24.52 3.08 -20.43
C LEU A 279 -24.97 4.50 -20.05
N GLN A 280 -24.06 5.48 -20.01
CA GLN A 280 -24.35 6.84 -19.55
C GLN A 280 -25.46 7.58 -20.31
N ASN A 281 -25.73 7.16 -21.56
CA ASN A 281 -26.77 7.77 -22.42
C ASN A 281 -28.15 7.14 -22.24
N ASP A 282 -28.26 6.00 -21.53
CA ASP A 282 -29.51 5.30 -21.23
C ASP A 282 -29.70 5.20 -19.72
N VAL A 283 -30.42 6.19 -19.17
CA VAL A 283 -30.57 6.34 -17.71
C VAL A 283 -31.32 5.15 -17.10
N GLU A 284 -32.31 4.59 -17.82
CA GLU A 284 -33.11 3.47 -17.31
C GLU A 284 -32.29 2.18 -17.26
N LEU A 285 -31.55 1.88 -18.32
CA LEU A 285 -30.66 0.73 -18.39
C LEU A 285 -29.51 0.86 -17.37
N LEU A 286 -28.96 2.06 -17.20
CA LEU A 286 -27.94 2.36 -16.20
C LEU A 286 -28.47 2.11 -14.79
N ARG A 287 -29.67 2.65 -14.44
CA ARG A 287 -30.31 2.45 -13.14
C ARG A 287 -30.53 0.96 -12.84
N ASN A 288 -31.11 0.23 -13.80
CA ASN A 288 -31.37 -1.19 -13.63
C ASN A 288 -30.10 -2.01 -13.47
N SER A 289 -29.02 -1.64 -14.17
CA SER A 289 -27.69 -2.25 -14.04
C SER A 289 -27.07 -1.98 -12.66
N ILE A 290 -27.20 -0.76 -12.14
CA ILE A 290 -26.72 -0.40 -10.79
C ILE A 290 -27.49 -1.19 -9.73
N ILE A 291 -28.82 -1.25 -9.82
CA ILE A 291 -29.66 -2.00 -8.85
C ILE A 291 -29.28 -3.49 -8.85
N LYS A 292 -29.14 -4.10 -10.03
CA LYS A 292 -28.71 -5.49 -10.16
C LYS A 292 -27.35 -5.73 -9.51
N LEU A 293 -26.43 -4.81 -9.72
CA LEU A 293 -25.09 -4.88 -9.14
C LEU A 293 -25.12 -4.76 -7.62
N ILE A 294 -25.91 -3.83 -7.07
CA ILE A 294 -26.12 -3.68 -5.62
C ILE A 294 -26.63 -4.98 -5.03
N HIS A 295 -27.61 -5.63 -5.66
CA HIS A 295 -28.14 -6.92 -5.19
C HIS A 295 -27.04 -8.01 -5.16
N VAL A 296 -26.22 -8.11 -6.22
CA VAL A 296 -25.14 -9.10 -6.28
C VAL A 296 -24.07 -8.81 -5.22
N ILE A 297 -23.66 -7.55 -5.09
CA ILE A 297 -22.67 -7.15 -4.08
C ILE A 297 -23.21 -7.41 -2.67
N SER A 298 -24.44 -7.01 -2.38
CA SER A 298 -25.05 -7.23 -1.07
C SER A 298 -25.13 -8.72 -0.75
N PHE A 299 -25.61 -9.55 -1.68
CA PHE A 299 -25.68 -10.99 -1.49
C PHE A 299 -24.31 -11.60 -1.15
N LEU A 300 -23.28 -11.26 -1.94
CA LEU A 300 -21.93 -11.74 -1.70
C LEU A 300 -21.36 -11.24 -0.35
N THR A 301 -21.63 -9.98 -0.02
CA THR A 301 -21.15 -9.39 1.24
C THR A 301 -21.78 -10.07 2.45
N PHE A 302 -23.10 -10.28 2.44
CA PHE A 302 -23.79 -10.98 3.52
C PHE A 302 -23.32 -12.42 3.65
N LEU A 303 -23.13 -13.11 2.51
CA LEU A 303 -22.62 -14.49 2.50
C LEU A 303 -21.21 -14.56 3.11
N PHE A 304 -20.29 -13.70 2.66
CA PHE A 304 -18.92 -13.69 3.20
C PHE A 304 -18.87 -13.25 4.66
N ALA A 305 -19.64 -12.22 5.04
CA ALA A 305 -19.70 -11.80 6.45
C ALA A 305 -20.23 -12.91 7.37
N GLY A 306 -21.25 -13.64 6.94
CA GLY A 306 -21.77 -14.80 7.67
C GLY A 306 -20.72 -15.92 7.80
N LEU A 307 -20.05 -16.27 6.69
CA LEU A 307 -18.98 -17.28 6.70
C LEU A 307 -17.80 -16.85 7.58
N MET A 308 -17.37 -15.59 7.49
CA MET A 308 -16.29 -15.05 8.34
C MET A 308 -16.66 -15.08 9.81
N TYR A 309 -17.91 -14.77 10.16
CA TYR A 309 -18.39 -14.82 11.53
C TYR A 309 -18.41 -16.26 12.07
N MET A 310 -18.93 -17.21 11.29
CA MET A 310 -19.03 -18.61 11.69
C MET A 310 -17.67 -19.33 11.79
N CYS A 311 -16.75 -19.01 10.87
CA CYS A 311 -15.43 -19.65 10.80
C CYS A 311 -14.32 -18.85 11.51
N ALA A 312 -14.65 -17.76 12.21
CA ALA A 312 -13.68 -16.84 12.81
C ALA A 312 -12.69 -17.54 13.74
N ASP A 313 -13.21 -18.41 14.62
CA ASP A 313 -12.43 -19.14 15.63
C ASP A 313 -11.39 -20.03 14.93
N ASP A 314 -11.84 -20.89 14.02
CA ASP A 314 -10.99 -21.81 13.29
C ASP A 314 -10.00 -21.07 12.39
N LEU A 315 -10.43 -20.03 11.67
CA LEU A 315 -9.56 -19.25 10.79
C LEU A 315 -8.41 -18.59 11.55
N ILE A 316 -8.69 -17.93 12.68
CA ILE A 316 -7.64 -17.26 13.46
C ILE A 316 -6.67 -18.27 14.07
N ILE A 317 -7.18 -19.33 14.68
CA ILE A 317 -6.35 -20.34 15.35
C ILE A 317 -5.54 -21.15 14.34
N ILE A 318 -6.12 -21.59 13.24
CA ILE A 318 -5.41 -22.34 12.19
C ILE A 318 -4.37 -21.48 11.49
N LEU A 319 -4.67 -20.23 11.19
CA LEU A 319 -3.74 -19.36 10.49
C LEU A 319 -2.63 -18.85 11.42
N TYR A 320 -2.97 -18.25 12.55
CA TYR A 320 -2.02 -17.50 13.38
C TYR A 320 -1.62 -18.22 14.68
N GLY A 321 -2.45 -19.15 15.18
CA GLY A 321 -2.21 -19.89 16.43
C GLY A 321 -2.87 -19.26 17.65
N ASN A 322 -2.81 -19.95 18.80
CA ASN A 322 -3.56 -19.62 20.03
C ASN A 322 -3.21 -18.24 20.63
N LYS A 323 -1.98 -17.74 20.42
CA LYS A 323 -1.58 -16.40 20.90
C LYS A 323 -2.37 -15.25 20.26
N TRP A 324 -3.16 -15.53 19.22
CA TRP A 324 -4.00 -14.58 18.50
C TRP A 324 -5.49 -14.73 18.83
N GLU A 325 -5.86 -15.52 19.83
CA GLU A 325 -7.25 -15.77 20.24
C GLU A 325 -8.01 -14.44 20.46
N GLY A 326 -7.39 -13.45 21.09
CA GLY A 326 -8.00 -12.12 21.27
C GLY A 326 -8.34 -11.37 19.97
N ALA A 327 -7.89 -11.82 18.80
CA ALA A 327 -8.27 -11.26 17.51
C ALA A 327 -9.61 -11.80 16.99
N ILE A 328 -10.14 -12.89 17.55
CA ILE A 328 -11.35 -13.57 17.08
C ILE A 328 -12.56 -12.65 17.15
N GLU A 329 -12.83 -12.06 18.33
CA GLU A 329 -13.97 -11.17 18.51
C GLU A 329 -13.85 -9.91 17.66
N ILE A 330 -12.63 -9.36 17.54
CA ILE A 330 -12.35 -8.21 16.67
C ILE A 330 -12.66 -8.57 15.21
N PHE A 331 -12.26 -9.77 14.76
CA PHE A 331 -12.48 -10.22 13.39
C PHE A 331 -13.97 -10.44 13.11
N LYS A 332 -14.75 -11.02 14.06
CA LYS A 332 -16.20 -11.16 13.97
C LYS A 332 -16.90 -9.80 13.80
N ILE A 333 -16.53 -8.83 14.62
CA ILE A 333 -17.08 -7.47 14.56
C ILE A 333 -16.73 -6.78 13.23
N LEU A 334 -15.48 -6.83 12.81
CA LEU A 334 -15.04 -6.25 11.55
C LEU A 334 -15.70 -6.91 10.34
N GLY A 335 -15.92 -8.23 10.38
CA GLY A 335 -16.65 -8.97 9.36
C GLY A 335 -18.07 -8.45 9.17
N LEU A 336 -18.79 -8.23 10.28
CA LEU A 336 -20.13 -7.64 10.23
C LEU A 336 -20.11 -6.18 9.75
N PHE A 337 -19.12 -5.38 10.17
CA PHE A 337 -18.96 -4.00 9.71
C PHE A 337 -18.69 -3.89 8.20
N SER A 338 -18.11 -4.94 7.61
CA SER A 338 -17.83 -4.99 6.16
C SER A 338 -19.10 -4.90 5.30
N ILE A 339 -20.25 -5.28 5.86
CA ILE A 339 -21.56 -5.15 5.21
C ILE A 339 -21.86 -3.69 4.89
N THR A 340 -21.53 -2.76 5.80
CA THR A 340 -21.78 -1.33 5.61
C THR A 340 -20.86 -0.68 4.58
N ILE A 341 -19.61 -1.17 4.45
CA ILE A 341 -18.60 -0.62 3.53
C ILE A 341 -18.89 -1.02 2.07
N CYS A 342 -19.52 -2.17 1.86
CA CYS A 342 -19.81 -2.68 0.53
C CYS A 342 -21.13 -2.20 -0.05
N LEU A 343 -22.00 -1.58 0.75
CA LEU A 343 -23.15 -0.89 0.24
C LEU A 343 -22.67 0.38 -0.47
N PRO A 344 -22.90 0.53 -1.78
CA PRO A 344 -22.50 1.75 -2.49
C PRO A 344 -23.28 2.94 -1.92
N VAL A 345 -22.56 3.89 -1.36
CA VAL A 345 -23.08 5.22 -1.03
C VAL A 345 -23.07 6.08 -2.30
#